data_47317398874a1685857a12078681a6b4
#
_entry.id   47317398874a1685857a12078681a6b4
#
_cell.length_a   1.000
_cell.length_b   1.000
_cell.length_c   1.000
_cell.angle_alpha   90.00
_cell.angle_beta   90.00
_cell.angle_gamma   90.00
#
_symmetry.space_group_name_H-M   'P 1'
#
loop_
_entity.id
_entity.type
_entity.pdbx_description
1 polymer ?
#
loop_
_entity_poly.entity_id
_entity_poly.type
_entity_poly.pdbx_seq_one_letter_code
_entity_poly.pdbx_strand_id
1 'polypeptide(L)'
;LKLSNRTRYGDEMPEIYVYISSDLLGGYVCIENIANYHQLDRVNVEQELSGILSGTLQKYAFVYSELCAGDTFVKFYFEDNHTSMRLIVRNDLDEFVSDNVHEVKLMRDLSWRADIIPHLSIIARTRSGKSVFAGGYIARLMLLQGWKVEYNSAKFDRYVKDLEGFSSPSEIVERAEHYVGVMRERLKEINHAGKDNYLDMKNMRDIGLFFDELGNLNAALELDKKMKTRWESAINSLSATGASAGIHIIAISQQATQASFLPSLARVNCNDFIIMLGGAANSSDERRFMMAGYSDLPKRGYGKGQG
;
A
#
# COMPACT_ATOMS: atom_id res chain seq x y z
N LEU A 1 3.87 -25.95 19.65
CA LEU A 1 5.23 -25.45 19.46
C LEU A 1 6.24 -26.49 19.92
N LYS A 2 7.10 -26.98 19.05
CA LYS A 2 8.23 -27.86 19.43
C LYS A 2 9.42 -26.98 19.84
N LEU A 3 9.38 -26.45 21.04
CA LEU A 3 10.36 -25.49 21.55
C LEU A 3 11.43 -26.13 22.46
N SER A 4 11.38 -27.46 22.66
CA SER A 4 12.36 -28.14 23.51
C SER A 4 13.71 -28.27 22.79
N ASN A 5 14.77 -27.90 23.48
CA ASN A 5 16.15 -28.12 23.07
C ASN A 5 16.76 -29.29 23.86
N ARG A 6 17.26 -30.32 23.15
CA ARG A 6 17.87 -31.47 23.80
C ARG A 6 19.36 -31.19 24.13
N THR A 7 19.66 -31.05 25.39
CA THR A 7 21.02 -30.85 25.90
C THR A 7 21.62 -32.14 26.43
N ARG A 8 22.92 -32.13 26.77
CA ARG A 8 23.57 -33.26 27.51
C ARG A 8 23.01 -33.51 28.91
N TYR A 9 22.28 -32.52 29.43
CA TYR A 9 21.71 -32.53 30.80
C TYR A 9 20.22 -32.74 30.84
N GLY A 10 19.57 -32.96 29.70
CA GLY A 10 18.12 -33.13 29.54
C GLY A 10 17.51 -32.20 28.52
N ASP A 11 16.17 -32.20 28.44
CA ASP A 11 15.44 -31.30 27.58
C ASP A 11 15.28 -29.92 28.27
N GLU A 12 15.78 -28.88 27.65
CA GLU A 12 15.64 -27.49 28.05
C GLU A 12 14.40 -26.90 27.38
N MET A 13 13.51 -26.28 28.14
CA MET A 13 12.28 -25.63 27.64
C MET A 13 12.42 -24.12 27.91
N PRO A 14 12.07 -23.28 26.89
CA PRO A 14 12.06 -21.84 27.10
C PRO A 14 10.90 -21.42 28.00
N GLU A 15 11.11 -20.36 28.76
CA GLU A 15 10.02 -19.70 29.47
C GLU A 15 9.06 -19.05 28.48
N ILE A 16 7.75 -19.22 28.72
CA ILE A 16 6.70 -18.67 27.86
C ILE A 16 5.74 -17.87 28.71
N TYR A 17 5.57 -16.60 28.36
CA TYR A 17 4.60 -15.71 28.98
C TYR A 17 3.56 -15.28 27.96
N VAL A 18 2.30 -15.21 28.39
CA VAL A 18 1.21 -14.70 27.57
C VAL A 18 0.61 -13.49 28.27
N TYR A 19 0.60 -12.38 27.59
CA TYR A 19 -0.08 -11.17 28.04
C TYR A 19 -1.29 -10.91 27.14
N ILE A 20 -2.43 -10.63 27.77
CA ILE A 20 -3.66 -10.22 27.07
C ILE A 20 -4.08 -8.88 27.68
N SER A 21 -4.38 -7.90 26.83
CA SER A 21 -4.88 -6.60 27.25
C SER A 21 -6.22 -6.73 28.00
N SER A 22 -6.49 -5.82 28.92
CA SER A 22 -7.71 -5.85 29.75
C SER A 22 -9.01 -5.72 28.94
N ASP A 23 -8.95 -5.11 27.77
CA ASP A 23 -10.04 -4.98 26.81
C ASP A 23 -10.22 -6.22 25.91
N LEU A 24 -9.34 -7.20 26.02
CA LEU A 24 -9.30 -8.41 25.19
C LEU A 24 -9.15 -8.15 23.69
N LEU A 25 -8.60 -6.99 23.30
CA LEU A 25 -8.42 -6.60 21.90
C LEU A 25 -7.05 -7.01 21.34
N GLY A 26 -6.11 -7.39 22.19
CA GLY A 26 -4.79 -7.82 21.76
C GLY A 26 -3.90 -8.31 22.90
N GLY A 27 -2.66 -8.59 22.56
CA GLY A 27 -1.67 -9.04 23.51
C GLY A 27 -0.39 -9.53 22.81
N TYR A 28 0.41 -10.26 23.54
CA TYR A 28 1.61 -10.92 22.99
C TYR A 28 1.92 -12.24 23.70
N VAL A 29 2.54 -13.14 22.96
CA VAL A 29 3.22 -14.31 23.49
C VAL A 29 4.70 -13.97 23.54
N CYS A 30 5.30 -14.07 24.72
CA CYS A 30 6.73 -13.80 24.95
C CYS A 30 7.43 -15.14 25.15
N ILE A 31 8.43 -15.45 24.34
CA ILE A 31 9.19 -16.70 24.40
C ILE A 31 10.64 -16.37 24.69
N GLU A 32 11.20 -17.03 25.71
CA GLU A 32 12.60 -16.91 26.07
C GLU A 32 13.50 -17.36 24.91
N ASN A 33 14.50 -16.55 24.62
CA ASN A 33 15.50 -16.84 23.60
C ASN A 33 16.65 -17.64 24.26
N ILE A 34 16.51 -18.97 24.29
CA ILE A 34 17.55 -19.84 24.82
C ILE A 34 18.78 -19.86 23.91
N ALA A 35 19.97 -20.06 24.47
CA ALA A 35 21.31 -19.86 23.88
C ALA A 35 21.63 -20.48 22.52
N ASN A 36 20.71 -21.22 21.90
CA ASN A 36 20.79 -21.70 20.52
C ASN A 36 19.91 -20.89 19.57
N TYR A 37 20.18 -19.60 19.48
CA TYR A 37 19.49 -18.60 18.66
C TYR A 37 19.20 -19.05 17.20
N HIS A 38 20.03 -19.92 16.64
CA HIS A 38 19.82 -20.50 15.30
C HIS A 38 18.66 -21.51 15.23
N GLN A 39 18.08 -21.91 16.35
CA GLN A 39 16.97 -22.87 16.39
C GLN A 39 15.59 -22.26 16.63
N LEU A 40 15.51 -21.03 17.17
CA LEU A 40 14.26 -20.30 17.22
C LEU A 40 14.02 -19.67 15.82
N ASP A 41 13.64 -20.50 14.87
CA ASP A 41 13.21 -20.03 13.57
C ASP A 41 11.93 -19.20 13.75
N ARG A 42 12.12 -17.87 13.86
CA ARG A 42 11.03 -16.90 14.05
C ARG A 42 9.92 -17.10 13.06
N VAL A 43 10.26 -17.40 11.81
CA VAL A 43 9.29 -17.62 10.73
C VAL A 43 8.44 -18.85 11.00
N ASN A 44 9.03 -19.94 11.47
CA ASN A 44 8.28 -21.14 11.82
C ASN A 44 7.39 -20.91 13.05
N VAL A 45 7.89 -20.24 14.10
CA VAL A 45 7.10 -19.90 15.29
C VAL A 45 5.93 -18.98 14.92
N GLU A 46 6.15 -17.99 14.08
CA GLU A 46 5.09 -17.10 13.56
C GLU A 46 4.02 -17.88 12.79
N GLN A 47 4.43 -18.83 11.95
CA GLN A 47 3.50 -19.70 11.20
C GLN A 47 2.71 -20.62 12.13
N GLU A 48 3.36 -21.22 13.10
CA GLU A 48 2.69 -22.09 14.08
C GLU A 48 1.72 -21.32 14.97
N LEU A 49 2.10 -20.14 15.47
CA LEU A 49 1.22 -19.24 16.21
C LEU A 49 0.04 -18.78 15.38
N SER A 50 0.29 -18.39 14.11
CA SER A 50 -0.78 -18.06 13.17
C SER A 50 -1.74 -19.23 12.96
N GLY A 51 -1.21 -20.45 12.86
CA GLY A 51 -2.00 -21.69 12.76
C GLY A 51 -2.85 -21.96 14.00
N ILE A 52 -2.28 -21.76 15.19
CA ILE A 52 -3.00 -21.92 16.48
C ILE A 52 -4.10 -20.87 16.62
N LEU A 53 -3.83 -19.62 16.26
CA LEU A 53 -4.80 -18.54 16.33
C LEU A 53 -5.93 -18.70 15.31
N SER A 54 -5.67 -19.27 14.13
CA SER A 54 -6.70 -19.54 13.11
C SER A 54 -7.65 -20.69 13.46
N GLY A 55 -7.35 -21.46 14.51
CA GLY A 55 -8.20 -22.53 15.04
C GLY A 55 -9.24 -22.02 16.06
N THR A 56 -9.17 -22.53 17.28
CA THR A 56 -10.12 -22.21 18.37
C THR A 56 -10.10 -20.72 18.75
N LEU A 57 -8.99 -20.04 18.51
CA LEU A 57 -8.78 -18.64 18.84
C LEU A 57 -8.86 -17.72 17.61
N GLN A 58 -9.63 -18.09 16.59
CA GLN A 58 -9.78 -17.35 15.33
C GLN A 58 -10.20 -15.86 15.48
N LYS A 59 -10.62 -15.48 16.68
CA LYS A 59 -10.82 -14.08 17.05
C LYS A 59 -9.54 -13.27 16.89
N TYR A 60 -8.37 -13.86 17.13
CA TYR A 60 -7.09 -13.17 17.11
C TYR A 60 -6.27 -13.51 15.87
N ALA A 61 -5.51 -12.54 15.39
CA ALA A 61 -4.52 -12.73 14.36
C ALA A 61 -3.14 -12.31 14.85
N PHE A 62 -2.12 -13.04 14.43
CA PHE A 62 -0.74 -12.66 14.62
C PHE A 62 -0.43 -11.39 13.79
N VAL A 63 0.32 -10.46 14.39
CA VAL A 63 0.63 -9.16 13.77
C VAL A 63 2.09 -9.07 13.35
N TYR A 64 2.99 -9.13 14.33
CA TYR A 64 4.44 -9.06 14.13
C TYR A 64 5.17 -9.66 15.33
N SER A 65 6.48 -9.89 15.19
CA SER A 65 7.36 -10.24 16.30
C SER A 65 8.47 -9.21 16.47
N GLU A 66 8.90 -9.01 17.69
CA GLU A 66 10.06 -8.18 18.01
C GLU A 66 10.97 -8.87 19.02
N LEU A 67 12.26 -8.57 18.93
CA LEU A 67 13.26 -9.00 19.90
C LEU A 67 13.31 -7.97 21.04
N CYS A 68 13.21 -8.44 22.29
CA CYS A 68 13.32 -7.55 23.45
C CYS A 68 14.75 -7.06 23.63
N ALA A 69 14.90 -5.94 24.32
CA ALA A 69 16.22 -5.40 24.68
C ALA A 69 17.05 -6.46 25.42
N GLY A 70 18.29 -6.66 24.97
CA GLY A 70 19.19 -7.68 25.54
C GLY A 70 19.01 -9.09 24.97
N ASP A 71 18.20 -9.23 23.89
CA ASP A 71 17.99 -10.46 23.13
C ASP A 71 17.54 -11.68 23.95
N THR A 72 17.00 -11.43 25.13
CA THR A 72 16.59 -12.48 26.09
C THR A 72 15.23 -13.09 25.74
N PHE A 73 14.35 -12.33 25.11
CA PHE A 73 13.00 -12.75 24.76
C PHE A 73 12.60 -12.26 23.39
N VAL A 74 11.72 -13.03 22.73
CA VAL A 74 11.00 -12.63 21.53
C VAL A 74 9.52 -12.47 21.85
N LYS A 75 8.92 -11.32 21.55
CA LYS A 75 7.48 -11.06 21.66
C LYS A 75 6.81 -11.27 20.32
N PHE A 76 5.71 -12.02 20.33
CA PHE A 76 4.84 -12.29 19.20
C PHE A 76 3.50 -11.63 19.46
N TYR A 77 3.23 -10.51 18.82
CA TYR A 77 2.01 -9.73 19.04
C TYR A 77 0.83 -10.30 18.26
N PHE A 78 -0.33 -10.28 18.89
CA PHE A 78 -1.61 -10.63 18.26
C PHE A 78 -2.68 -9.60 18.60
N GLU A 79 -3.65 -9.44 17.72
CA GLU A 79 -4.80 -8.54 17.92
C GLU A 79 -6.11 -9.16 17.43
N ASP A 80 -7.23 -8.61 17.91
CA ASP A 80 -8.57 -9.04 17.52
C ASP A 80 -8.85 -8.73 16.05
N ASN A 81 -9.20 -9.74 15.29
CA ASN A 81 -9.57 -9.63 13.89
C ASN A 81 -10.87 -8.85 13.64
N HIS A 82 -11.76 -8.74 14.64
CA HIS A 82 -13.10 -8.20 14.47
C HIS A 82 -13.22 -6.73 14.89
N THR A 83 -12.43 -6.28 15.85
CA THR A 83 -12.34 -4.86 16.22
C THR A 83 -11.37 -4.08 15.33
N SER A 84 -11.15 -4.62 14.16
CA SER A 84 -10.20 -4.09 13.22
C SER A 84 -10.48 -2.61 12.93
N MET A 85 -9.43 -1.86 12.73
CA MET A 85 -9.45 -0.47 12.26
C MET A 85 -10.03 -0.33 10.85
N ARG A 86 -10.74 -1.36 10.36
CA ARG A 86 -11.35 -1.39 9.02
C ARG A 86 -12.47 -0.37 8.92
N LEU A 87 -12.52 0.29 7.80
CA LEU A 87 -13.70 1.02 7.37
C LEU A 87 -14.65 0.05 6.67
N ILE A 88 -15.91 0.04 7.11
CA ILE A 88 -16.96 -0.71 6.43
C ILE A 88 -17.72 0.29 5.57
N VAL A 89 -17.35 0.34 4.29
CA VAL A 89 -17.99 1.20 3.31
C VAL A 89 -19.32 0.56 2.87
N ARG A 90 -20.41 1.26 3.12
CA ARG A 90 -21.75 0.87 2.67
C ARG A 90 -22.10 1.61 1.37
N ASN A 91 -23.17 2.36 1.30
CA ASN A 91 -23.59 3.05 0.08
C ASN A 91 -23.20 4.53 0.06
N ASP A 92 -22.88 5.10 1.20
CA ASP A 92 -22.54 6.50 1.38
C ASP A 92 -21.06 6.66 1.72
N LEU A 93 -20.39 7.61 1.06
CA LEU A 93 -18.99 7.96 1.30
C LEU A 93 -18.83 9.27 2.06
N ASP A 94 -19.90 10.03 2.28
CA ASP A 94 -19.85 11.35 2.93
C ASP A 94 -19.30 11.27 4.36
N GLU A 95 -19.56 10.14 5.05
CA GLU A 95 -19.03 9.90 6.41
C GLU A 95 -17.49 9.74 6.45
N PHE A 96 -16.86 9.51 5.30
CA PHE A 96 -15.40 9.30 5.18
C PHE A 96 -14.67 10.54 4.64
N VAL A 97 -15.41 11.57 4.24
CA VAL A 97 -14.84 12.85 3.79
C VAL A 97 -14.10 13.49 4.96
N SER A 98 -12.84 13.89 4.72
CA SER A 98 -12.01 14.57 5.72
C SER A 98 -12.21 16.08 5.64
N ASP A 99 -12.08 16.78 6.77
CA ASP A 99 -11.99 18.23 6.82
C ASP A 99 -10.75 18.76 6.11
N ASN A 100 -9.71 17.93 6.04
CA ASN A 100 -8.51 18.20 5.24
C ASN A 100 -8.68 17.64 3.83
N VAL A 101 -8.81 18.51 2.85
CA VAL A 101 -9.02 18.12 1.43
C VAL A 101 -7.91 17.24 0.85
N HIS A 102 -6.70 17.28 1.42
CA HIS A 102 -5.54 16.49 1.00
C HIS A 102 -5.46 15.12 1.67
N GLU A 103 -6.42 14.77 2.52
CA GLU A 103 -6.42 13.55 3.31
C GLU A 103 -7.46 12.56 2.81
N VAL A 104 -7.03 11.37 2.44
CA VAL A 104 -7.89 10.24 2.05
C VAL A 104 -7.88 9.19 3.15
N LYS A 105 -9.00 8.98 3.80
CA LYS A 105 -9.16 8.02 4.89
C LYS A 105 -9.10 6.58 4.34
N LEU A 106 -8.27 5.73 4.93
CA LEU A 106 -8.08 4.35 4.50
C LEU A 106 -8.52 3.33 5.55
N MET A 107 -8.28 3.64 6.83
CA MET A 107 -8.72 2.90 8.00
C MET A 107 -9.21 3.90 9.05
N ARG A 108 -9.71 3.43 10.19
CA ARG A 108 -10.15 4.34 11.25
C ARG A 108 -9.03 5.23 11.80
N ASP A 109 -7.81 4.70 11.83
CA ASP A 109 -6.59 5.32 12.37
C ASP A 109 -5.51 5.57 11.31
N LEU A 110 -5.80 5.29 10.04
CA LEU A 110 -4.87 5.48 8.94
C LEU A 110 -5.50 6.26 7.80
N SER A 111 -4.82 7.32 7.43
CA SER A 111 -5.15 8.14 6.26
C SER A 111 -3.92 8.35 5.38
N TRP A 112 -4.13 8.48 4.09
CA TRP A 112 -3.10 8.96 3.18
C TRP A 112 -3.17 10.49 3.09
N ARG A 113 -2.08 11.15 3.42
CA ARG A 113 -1.89 12.60 3.36
C ARG A 113 -1.10 12.97 2.13
N ALA A 114 -1.80 13.34 1.05
CA ALA A 114 -1.17 13.65 -0.24
C ALA A 114 -0.31 14.92 -0.24
N ASP A 115 -0.56 15.82 0.68
CA ASP A 115 0.26 17.00 0.94
C ASP A 115 1.62 16.67 1.60
N ILE A 116 1.74 15.50 2.23
CA ILE A 116 2.96 15.02 2.90
C ILE A 116 3.63 13.92 2.06
N ILE A 117 2.85 12.93 1.62
CA ILE A 117 3.31 11.81 0.79
C ILE A 117 2.53 11.88 -0.53
N PRO A 118 3.12 12.44 -1.59
CA PRO A 118 2.36 12.90 -2.75
C PRO A 118 1.82 11.80 -3.65
N HIS A 119 2.38 10.61 -3.61
CA HIS A 119 2.02 9.52 -4.51
C HIS A 119 1.64 8.26 -3.74
N LEU A 120 0.82 7.41 -4.38
CA LEU A 120 0.28 6.19 -3.79
C LEU A 120 0.47 5.01 -4.73
N SER A 121 0.98 3.89 -4.20
CA SER A 121 1.09 2.62 -4.91
C SER A 121 0.11 1.59 -4.37
N ILE A 122 -0.60 0.90 -5.26
CA ILE A 122 -1.55 -0.17 -4.91
C ILE A 122 -1.16 -1.46 -5.62
N ILE A 123 -0.76 -2.47 -4.87
CA ILE A 123 -0.43 -3.80 -5.40
C ILE A 123 -1.50 -4.80 -4.94
N ALA A 124 -2.19 -5.39 -5.90
CA ALA A 124 -3.31 -6.27 -5.58
C ALA A 124 -3.55 -7.31 -6.68
N ARG A 125 -3.47 -8.58 -6.34
CA ARG A 125 -3.72 -9.69 -7.27
C ARG A 125 -5.16 -9.67 -7.79
N THR A 126 -5.40 -10.37 -8.89
CA THR A 126 -6.74 -10.53 -9.46
C THR A 126 -7.75 -10.99 -8.39
N ARG A 127 -8.94 -10.41 -8.40
CA ARG A 127 -10.05 -10.67 -7.46
C ARG A 127 -9.81 -10.24 -6.01
N SER A 128 -8.74 -9.51 -5.69
CA SER A 128 -8.49 -8.95 -4.35
C SER A 128 -9.36 -7.73 -4.01
N GLY A 129 -10.17 -7.23 -4.93
CA GLY A 129 -10.99 -6.02 -4.72
C GLY A 129 -10.35 -4.71 -5.19
N LYS A 130 -9.22 -4.77 -5.90
CA LYS A 130 -8.41 -3.65 -6.38
C LYS A 130 -9.22 -2.51 -7.01
N SER A 131 -9.98 -2.77 -8.08
CA SER A 131 -10.74 -1.73 -8.81
C SER A 131 -11.88 -1.13 -7.97
N VAL A 132 -12.52 -1.94 -7.10
CA VAL A 132 -13.54 -1.43 -6.16
C VAL A 132 -12.90 -0.50 -5.14
N PHE A 133 -11.74 -0.84 -4.63
CA PHE A 133 -11.01 -0.01 -3.67
C PHE A 133 -10.47 1.27 -4.34
N ALA A 134 -9.76 1.16 -5.45
CA ALA A 134 -9.17 2.31 -6.12
C ALA A 134 -10.22 3.23 -6.77
N GLY A 135 -11.07 2.69 -7.65
CA GLY A 135 -12.07 3.46 -8.40
C GLY A 135 -13.36 3.68 -7.62
N GLY A 136 -13.82 2.65 -6.87
CA GLY A 136 -15.09 2.72 -6.14
C GLY A 136 -14.99 3.46 -4.80
N TYR A 137 -13.84 3.51 -4.17
CA TYR A 137 -13.63 4.19 -2.90
C TYR A 137 -12.68 5.39 -3.04
N ILE A 138 -11.39 5.20 -3.28
CA ILE A 138 -10.40 6.29 -3.25
C ILE A 138 -10.74 7.39 -4.24
N ALA A 139 -10.93 7.04 -5.52
CA ALA A 139 -11.20 8.04 -6.55
C ALA A 139 -12.50 8.83 -6.31
N ARG A 140 -13.55 8.15 -5.82
CA ARG A 140 -14.82 8.83 -5.49
C ARG A 140 -14.70 9.71 -4.25
N LEU A 141 -13.95 9.28 -3.23
CA LEU A 141 -13.71 10.10 -2.05
C LEU A 141 -12.92 11.36 -2.42
N MET A 142 -11.90 11.25 -3.27
CA MET A 142 -11.18 12.40 -3.82
C MET A 142 -12.11 13.39 -4.54
N LEU A 143 -13.04 12.89 -5.38
CA LEU A 143 -14.02 13.76 -6.05
C LEU A 143 -14.92 14.49 -5.06
N LEU A 144 -15.42 13.81 -4.00
CA LEU A 144 -16.21 14.42 -2.95
C LEU A 144 -15.43 15.51 -2.19
N GLN A 145 -14.11 15.35 -2.07
CA GLN A 145 -13.22 16.34 -1.48
C GLN A 145 -12.78 17.45 -2.45
N GLY A 146 -13.32 17.47 -3.66
CA GLY A 146 -13.09 18.52 -4.66
C GLY A 146 -11.84 18.35 -5.53
N TRP A 147 -11.21 17.20 -5.52
CA TRP A 147 -10.12 16.89 -6.44
C TRP A 147 -10.60 16.78 -7.88
N LYS A 148 -9.70 17.00 -8.83
CA LYS A 148 -9.86 16.50 -10.18
C LYS A 148 -9.31 15.08 -10.23
N VAL A 149 -10.07 14.14 -10.77
CA VAL A 149 -9.67 12.73 -10.87
C VAL A 149 -9.76 12.28 -12.32
N GLU A 150 -8.74 11.55 -12.78
CA GLU A 150 -8.74 10.85 -14.05
C GLU A 150 -8.26 9.40 -13.85
N TYR A 151 -9.05 8.42 -14.28
CA TYR A 151 -8.79 7.00 -14.02
C TYR A 151 -8.44 6.27 -15.33
N ASN A 152 -7.14 6.15 -15.61
CA ASN A 152 -6.63 5.47 -16.79
C ASN A 152 -6.35 4.00 -16.47
N SER A 153 -6.80 3.08 -17.31
CA SER A 153 -6.58 1.65 -17.12
C SER A 153 -6.35 0.94 -18.46
N ALA A 154 -5.24 0.23 -18.58
CA ALA A 154 -4.97 -0.59 -19.77
C ALA A 154 -5.89 -1.83 -19.89
N LYS A 155 -7.00 -1.80 -19.19
CA LYS A 155 -8.12 -2.71 -19.28
C LYS A 155 -9.40 -1.91 -19.17
N PHE A 156 -10.23 -1.95 -20.21
CA PHE A 156 -11.51 -1.24 -20.18
C PHE A 156 -12.38 -1.76 -19.04
N ASP A 157 -12.74 -0.87 -18.13
CA ASP A 157 -13.71 -1.13 -17.07
C ASP A 157 -14.63 0.09 -16.84
N ARG A 158 -15.62 -0.06 -15.94
CA ARG A 158 -16.59 1.00 -15.69
C ARG A 158 -15.97 2.29 -15.14
N TYR A 159 -14.88 2.18 -14.34
CA TYR A 159 -14.27 3.35 -13.71
C TYR A 159 -13.54 4.24 -14.71
N VAL A 160 -13.02 3.67 -15.81
CA VAL A 160 -12.47 4.45 -16.93
C VAL A 160 -13.53 5.39 -17.49
N LYS A 161 -14.75 4.86 -17.71
CA LYS A 161 -15.88 5.67 -18.20
C LYS A 161 -16.42 6.64 -17.17
N ASP A 162 -16.61 6.18 -15.94
CA ASP A 162 -17.25 6.96 -14.86
C ASP A 162 -16.36 8.12 -14.36
N LEU A 163 -15.03 8.01 -14.55
CA LEU A 163 -14.02 8.94 -14.06
C LEU A 163 -13.19 9.58 -15.19
N GLU A 164 -13.78 9.72 -16.38
CA GLU A 164 -13.23 10.45 -17.53
C GLU A 164 -11.81 9.98 -17.94
N GLY A 165 -11.55 8.68 -17.84
CA GLY A 165 -10.24 8.10 -18.15
C GLY A 165 -10.17 7.48 -19.55
N PHE A 166 -9.02 6.85 -19.82
CA PHE A 166 -8.67 6.25 -21.11
C PHE A 166 -8.20 4.82 -20.93
N SER A 167 -8.37 3.98 -21.97
CA SER A 167 -8.02 2.56 -21.89
C SER A 167 -7.04 2.10 -22.97
N SER A 168 -6.85 2.84 -24.04
CA SER A 168 -5.83 2.47 -25.02
C SER A 168 -4.42 2.90 -24.52
N PRO A 169 -3.38 2.08 -24.75
CA PRO A 169 -2.03 2.42 -24.34
C PRO A 169 -1.52 3.76 -24.89
N SER A 170 -1.86 4.09 -26.16
CA SER A 170 -1.49 5.36 -26.76
C SER A 170 -2.13 6.56 -26.05
N GLU A 171 -3.44 6.48 -25.77
CA GLU A 171 -4.16 7.54 -25.07
C GLU A 171 -3.63 7.71 -23.64
N ILE A 172 -3.34 6.61 -22.91
CA ILE A 172 -2.77 6.67 -21.55
C ILE A 172 -1.43 7.42 -21.56
N VAL A 173 -0.57 7.14 -22.55
CA VAL A 173 0.72 7.85 -22.71
C VAL A 173 0.49 9.33 -23.03
N GLU A 174 -0.40 9.65 -23.94
CA GLU A 174 -0.76 11.03 -24.29
C GLU A 174 -1.34 11.79 -23.09
N ARG A 175 -2.12 11.11 -22.23
CA ARG A 175 -2.63 11.71 -20.99
C ARG A 175 -1.50 12.00 -19.99
N ALA A 176 -0.55 11.09 -19.82
CA ALA A 176 0.62 11.35 -18.98
C ALA A 176 1.40 12.58 -19.49
N GLU A 177 1.65 12.68 -20.80
CA GLU A 177 2.30 13.86 -21.41
C GLU A 177 1.49 15.15 -21.25
N HIS A 178 0.16 15.06 -21.42
CA HIS A 178 -0.74 16.19 -21.16
C HIS A 178 -0.56 16.74 -19.74
N TYR A 179 -0.51 15.85 -18.74
CA TYR A 179 -0.34 16.29 -17.35
C TYR A 179 1.07 16.78 -17.03
N VAL A 180 2.09 16.38 -17.77
CA VAL A 180 3.40 17.07 -17.72
C VAL A 180 3.25 18.52 -18.19
N GLY A 181 2.46 18.78 -19.20
CA GLY A 181 2.11 20.15 -19.63
C GLY A 181 1.37 20.93 -18.55
N VAL A 182 0.32 20.36 -17.99
CA VAL A 182 -0.44 20.97 -16.88
C VAL A 182 0.46 21.27 -15.67
N MET A 183 1.34 20.34 -15.30
CA MET A 183 2.31 20.52 -14.23
C MET A 183 3.19 21.75 -14.49
N ARG A 184 3.74 21.87 -15.69
CA ARG A 184 4.62 23.00 -16.07
C ARG A 184 3.89 24.34 -16.00
N GLU A 185 2.66 24.41 -16.47
CA GLU A 185 1.86 25.63 -16.39
C GLU A 185 1.57 26.01 -14.93
N ARG A 186 1.16 25.06 -14.10
CA ARG A 186 0.94 25.28 -12.67
C ARG A 186 2.20 25.79 -11.95
N LEU A 187 3.37 25.19 -12.23
CA LEU A 187 4.64 25.65 -11.67
C LEU A 187 5.01 27.07 -12.11
N LYS A 188 4.69 27.47 -13.34
CA LYS A 188 4.86 28.86 -13.78
C LYS A 188 3.93 29.80 -12.99
N GLU A 189 2.67 29.44 -12.78
CA GLU A 189 1.73 30.24 -11.98
C GLU A 189 2.21 30.39 -10.53
N ILE A 190 2.66 29.31 -9.90
CA ILE A 190 3.20 29.27 -8.55
C ILE A 190 4.42 30.22 -8.45
N ASN A 191 5.36 30.08 -9.38
CA ASN A 191 6.56 30.93 -9.42
C ASN A 191 6.21 32.41 -9.65
N HIS A 192 5.27 32.71 -10.56
CA HIS A 192 4.81 34.08 -10.77
C HIS A 192 4.15 34.68 -9.53
N ALA A 193 3.47 33.86 -8.73
CA ALA A 193 2.87 34.27 -7.47
C ALA A 193 3.89 34.40 -6.32
N GLY A 194 5.16 34.07 -6.55
CA GLY A 194 6.20 34.06 -5.51
C GLY A 194 5.94 33.03 -4.42
N LYS A 195 5.35 31.87 -4.79
CA LYS A 195 5.01 30.78 -3.89
C LYS A 195 5.93 29.58 -4.10
N ASP A 196 6.02 28.71 -3.10
CA ASP A 196 6.88 27.53 -3.13
C ASP A 196 6.19 26.32 -3.76
N ASN A 197 4.89 26.17 -3.53
CA ASN A 197 4.11 25.04 -4.04
C ASN A 197 2.61 25.38 -4.18
N TYR A 198 1.82 24.41 -4.68
CA TYR A 198 0.38 24.58 -4.93
C TYR A 198 -0.46 24.78 -3.66
N LEU A 199 0.00 24.33 -2.48
CA LEU A 199 -0.72 24.49 -1.21
C LEU A 199 -0.88 25.95 -0.81
N ASP A 200 0.02 26.81 -1.28
CA ASP A 200 -0.03 28.25 -1.07
C ASP A 200 -0.95 28.98 -2.06
N MET A 201 -1.52 28.24 -3.03
CA MET A 201 -2.36 28.79 -4.12
C MET A 201 -3.84 28.54 -3.83
N LYS A 202 -4.63 29.60 -3.64
CA LYS A 202 -6.05 29.52 -3.22
C LYS A 202 -6.97 28.70 -4.17
N ASN A 203 -6.65 28.65 -5.46
CA ASN A 203 -7.53 28.06 -6.50
C ASN A 203 -6.94 26.85 -7.20
N MET A 204 -5.83 26.30 -6.68
CA MET A 204 -5.17 25.15 -7.31
C MET A 204 -5.56 23.86 -6.58
N ARG A 205 -6.49 23.12 -7.18
CA ARG A 205 -7.00 21.86 -6.62
C ARG A 205 -6.02 20.73 -6.87
N ASP A 206 -6.08 19.71 -6.02
CA ASP A 206 -5.37 18.45 -6.24
C ASP A 206 -5.88 17.74 -7.49
N ILE A 207 -4.97 17.04 -8.16
CA ILE A 207 -5.27 16.18 -9.31
C ILE A 207 -4.80 14.76 -8.98
N GLY A 208 -5.74 13.83 -8.91
CA GLY A 208 -5.47 12.39 -8.76
C GLY A 208 -5.41 11.70 -10.11
N LEU A 209 -4.22 11.23 -10.51
CA LEU A 209 -4.01 10.48 -11.75
C LEU A 209 -3.87 9.00 -11.43
N PHE A 210 -4.89 8.24 -11.76
CA PHE A 210 -4.89 6.79 -11.62
C PHE A 210 -4.33 6.15 -12.88
N PHE A 211 -3.38 5.25 -12.70
CA PHE A 211 -2.86 4.37 -13.74
C PHE A 211 -3.02 2.92 -13.27
N ASP A 212 -4.11 2.29 -13.68
CA ASP A 212 -4.44 0.91 -13.34
C ASP A 212 -4.01 -0.07 -14.43
N GLU A 213 -3.84 -1.34 -14.04
CA GLU A 213 -3.37 -2.42 -14.91
C GLU A 213 -2.02 -2.10 -15.60
N LEU A 214 -1.08 -1.54 -14.82
CA LEU A 214 0.25 -1.16 -15.33
C LEU A 214 0.98 -2.32 -15.99
N GLY A 215 0.77 -3.58 -15.54
CA GLY A 215 1.33 -4.75 -16.21
C GLY A 215 0.85 -4.90 -17.65
N ASN A 216 -0.43 -4.64 -17.92
CA ASN A 216 -0.97 -4.68 -19.27
C ASN A 216 -0.45 -3.52 -20.13
N LEU A 217 -0.36 -2.33 -19.54
CA LEU A 217 0.23 -1.17 -20.21
C LEU A 217 1.68 -1.46 -20.60
N ASN A 218 2.51 -1.94 -19.69
CA ASN A 218 3.91 -2.25 -19.94
C ASN A 218 4.07 -3.32 -21.03
N ALA A 219 3.23 -4.37 -21.03
CA ALA A 219 3.25 -5.39 -22.07
C ALA A 219 2.98 -4.80 -23.45
N ALA A 220 2.08 -3.83 -23.59
CA ALA A 220 1.83 -3.13 -24.84
C ALA A 220 3.00 -2.20 -25.21
N LEU A 221 3.58 -1.50 -24.25
CA LEU A 221 4.73 -0.61 -24.45
C LEU A 221 6.01 -1.34 -24.88
N GLU A 222 6.19 -2.60 -24.48
CA GLU A 222 7.33 -3.41 -24.96
C GLU A 222 7.30 -3.65 -26.47
N LEU A 223 6.13 -3.59 -27.08
CA LEU A 223 5.96 -3.73 -28.54
C LEU A 223 6.25 -2.43 -29.31
N ASP A 224 6.24 -1.28 -28.63
CA ASP A 224 6.52 0.04 -29.20
C ASP A 224 7.52 0.83 -28.35
N LYS A 225 8.80 0.69 -28.69
CA LYS A 225 9.89 1.36 -27.97
C LYS A 225 9.75 2.89 -27.93
N LYS A 226 9.18 3.50 -28.95
CA LYS A 226 8.99 4.96 -28.99
C LYS A 226 7.91 5.39 -28.00
N MET A 227 6.82 4.68 -27.94
CA MET A 227 5.74 4.90 -26.97
C MET A 227 6.23 4.64 -25.55
N LYS A 228 7.01 3.58 -25.33
CA LYS A 228 7.64 3.27 -24.05
C LYS A 228 8.52 4.43 -23.55
N THR A 229 9.40 4.98 -24.38
CA THR A 229 10.26 6.11 -24.02
C THR A 229 9.44 7.34 -23.64
N ARG A 230 8.36 7.63 -24.35
CA ARG A 230 7.43 8.74 -24.03
C ARG A 230 6.78 8.54 -22.67
N TRP A 231 6.25 7.33 -22.42
CA TRP A 231 5.67 6.96 -21.12
C TRP A 231 6.67 7.14 -19.99
N GLU A 232 7.87 6.54 -20.10
CA GLU A 232 8.90 6.62 -19.07
C GLU A 232 9.31 8.07 -18.79
N SER A 233 9.48 8.89 -19.82
CA SER A 233 9.80 10.31 -19.66
C SER A 233 8.69 11.07 -18.92
N ALA A 234 7.44 10.86 -19.30
CA ALA A 234 6.29 11.55 -18.72
C ALA A 234 6.08 11.14 -17.24
N ILE A 235 6.06 9.83 -16.95
CA ILE A 235 5.79 9.35 -15.60
C ILE A 235 6.93 9.67 -14.62
N ASN A 236 8.19 9.64 -15.08
CA ASN A 236 9.33 10.05 -14.29
C ASN A 236 9.26 11.56 -13.95
N SER A 237 8.87 12.40 -14.92
CA SER A 237 8.70 13.83 -14.69
C SER A 237 7.58 14.12 -13.69
N LEU A 238 6.43 13.48 -13.84
CA LEU A 238 5.28 13.64 -12.94
C LEU A 238 5.61 13.15 -11.52
N SER A 239 6.27 12.01 -11.38
CA SER A 239 6.63 11.49 -10.06
C SER A 239 7.67 12.31 -9.33
N ALA A 240 8.58 12.96 -10.07
CA ALA A 240 9.64 13.78 -9.47
C ALA A 240 9.18 15.20 -9.08
N THR A 241 8.22 15.77 -9.82
CA THR A 241 7.91 17.20 -9.70
C THR A 241 6.40 17.46 -9.53
N GLY A 242 5.55 16.50 -9.82
CA GLY A 242 4.08 16.64 -9.77
C GLY A 242 3.57 17.10 -8.41
N ALA A 243 4.21 16.67 -7.33
CA ALA A 243 3.87 17.03 -5.97
C ALA A 243 3.77 18.55 -5.75
N SER A 244 4.77 19.30 -6.22
CA SER A 244 4.82 20.77 -6.09
C SER A 244 3.68 21.46 -6.86
N ALA A 245 3.12 20.79 -7.88
CA ALA A 245 2.00 21.27 -8.68
C ALA A 245 0.65 20.68 -8.27
N GLY A 246 0.57 19.92 -7.18
CA GLY A 246 -0.65 19.25 -6.73
C GLY A 246 -1.13 18.15 -7.69
N ILE A 247 -0.19 17.41 -8.30
CA ILE A 247 -0.49 16.27 -9.17
C ILE A 247 0.02 15.00 -8.51
N HIS A 248 -0.90 14.10 -8.21
CA HIS A 248 -0.66 12.89 -7.44
C HIS A 248 -0.86 11.66 -8.33
N ILE A 249 0.15 10.80 -8.37
CA ILE A 249 0.09 9.52 -9.09
C ILE A 249 -0.46 8.46 -8.15
N ILE A 250 -1.49 7.75 -8.59
CA ILE A 250 -2.00 6.54 -7.97
C ILE A 250 -1.69 5.37 -8.91
N ALA A 251 -0.58 4.69 -8.65
CA ALA A 251 -0.06 3.61 -9.48
C ALA A 251 -0.60 2.27 -9.02
N ILE A 252 -1.20 1.50 -9.94
CA ILE A 252 -1.94 0.29 -9.58
C ILE A 252 -1.51 -0.88 -10.46
N SER A 253 -1.11 -1.99 -9.85
CA SER A 253 -0.73 -3.20 -10.57
C SER A 253 -1.11 -4.48 -9.81
N GLN A 254 -1.04 -5.60 -10.54
CA GLN A 254 -1.22 -6.92 -9.95
C GLN A 254 0.08 -7.47 -9.35
N GLN A 255 1.23 -6.96 -9.78
CA GLN A 255 2.57 -7.37 -9.37
C GLN A 255 3.47 -6.15 -9.20
N ALA A 256 4.41 -6.24 -8.26
CA ALA A 256 5.36 -5.19 -7.93
C ALA A 256 6.68 -5.26 -8.73
N THR A 257 6.83 -6.23 -9.63
CA THR A 257 8.05 -6.39 -10.42
C THR A 257 8.28 -5.20 -11.34
N GLN A 258 9.52 -4.90 -11.69
CA GLN A 258 9.86 -3.79 -12.58
C GLN A 258 9.17 -3.90 -13.95
N ALA A 259 9.02 -5.10 -14.49
CA ALA A 259 8.34 -5.33 -15.76
C ALA A 259 6.83 -5.06 -15.70
N SER A 260 6.21 -5.12 -14.51
CA SER A 260 4.77 -5.03 -14.33
C SER A 260 4.31 -3.76 -13.59
N PHE A 261 5.25 -2.89 -13.23
CA PHE A 261 4.95 -1.69 -12.46
C PHE A 261 5.59 -0.44 -13.08
N LEU A 262 5.87 0.57 -12.29
CA LEU A 262 6.48 1.82 -12.73
C LEU A 262 7.97 1.67 -13.09
N PRO A 263 8.52 2.51 -13.98
CA PRO A 263 9.95 2.65 -14.19
C PRO A 263 10.68 2.95 -12.86
N SER A 264 11.95 2.56 -12.78
CA SER A 264 12.71 2.58 -11.52
C SER A 264 12.68 3.91 -10.77
N LEU A 265 12.83 5.05 -11.46
CA LEU A 265 12.78 6.37 -10.83
C LEU A 265 11.38 6.70 -10.30
N ALA A 266 10.36 6.55 -11.12
CA ALA A 266 8.97 6.79 -10.72
C ALA A 266 8.54 5.85 -9.58
N ARG A 267 9.00 4.60 -9.61
CA ARG A 267 8.73 3.64 -8.53
C ARG A 267 9.29 4.08 -7.19
N VAL A 268 10.52 4.59 -7.14
CA VAL A 268 11.11 5.12 -5.89
C VAL A 268 10.26 6.26 -5.34
N ASN A 269 9.87 7.21 -6.19
CA ASN A 269 9.06 8.37 -5.79
C ASN A 269 7.61 7.99 -5.38
N CYS A 270 7.11 6.84 -5.82
CA CYS A 270 5.75 6.38 -5.50
C CYS A 270 5.71 5.29 -4.41
N ASN A 271 6.83 5.00 -3.75
CA ASN A 271 6.93 3.92 -2.75
C ASN A 271 6.80 4.37 -1.30
N ASP A 272 6.65 5.66 -1.03
CA ASP A 272 6.54 6.18 0.34
C ASP A 272 5.17 5.84 0.97
N PHE A 273 4.15 5.57 0.16
CA PHE A 273 2.87 5.04 0.62
C PHE A 273 2.40 3.88 -0.28
N ILE A 274 2.33 2.69 0.32
CA ILE A 274 2.03 1.46 -0.40
C ILE A 274 0.85 0.75 0.24
N ILE A 275 -0.11 0.36 -0.58
CA ILE A 275 -1.23 -0.50 -0.18
C ILE A 275 -1.12 -1.83 -0.89
N MET A 276 -1.07 -2.91 -0.14
CA MET A 276 -1.08 -4.25 -0.67
C MET A 276 -2.37 -4.96 -0.27
N LEU A 277 -3.12 -5.52 -1.24
CA LEU A 277 -4.40 -6.17 -0.97
C LEU A 277 -4.36 -7.67 -1.23
N GLY A 278 -5.00 -8.42 -0.34
CA GLY A 278 -5.19 -9.86 -0.47
C GLY A 278 -3.89 -10.64 -0.59
N GLY A 279 -3.78 -11.51 -1.58
CA GLY A 279 -2.60 -12.35 -1.80
C GLY A 279 -1.30 -11.59 -2.07
N ALA A 280 -1.35 -10.32 -2.50
CA ALA A 280 -0.15 -9.49 -2.65
C ALA A 280 0.42 -9.12 -1.27
N ALA A 281 -0.43 -8.77 -0.31
CA ALA A 281 -0.02 -8.48 1.06
C ALA A 281 0.64 -9.69 1.76
N ASN A 282 0.25 -10.90 1.40
CA ASN A 282 0.83 -12.14 1.94
C ASN A 282 2.09 -12.62 1.23
N SER A 283 2.48 -11.98 0.10
CA SER A 283 3.63 -12.38 -0.70
C SER A 283 4.89 -11.66 -0.25
N SER A 284 5.88 -12.42 0.26
CA SER A 284 7.21 -11.88 0.60
C SER A 284 7.91 -11.29 -0.63
N ASP A 285 7.73 -11.89 -1.82
CA ASP A 285 8.35 -11.39 -3.05
C ASP A 285 7.79 -10.03 -3.45
N GLU A 286 6.46 -9.86 -3.43
CA GLU A 286 5.83 -8.55 -3.72
C GLU A 286 6.27 -7.47 -2.73
N ARG A 287 6.34 -7.81 -1.44
CA ARG A 287 6.82 -6.90 -0.40
C ARG A 287 8.30 -6.53 -0.62
N ARG A 288 9.13 -7.51 -0.95
CA ARG A 288 10.56 -7.28 -1.24
C ARG A 288 10.79 -6.28 -2.37
N PHE A 289 9.96 -6.31 -3.41
CA PHE A 289 10.07 -5.37 -4.53
C PHE A 289 9.69 -3.94 -4.16
N MET A 290 8.73 -3.76 -3.26
CA MET A 290 8.19 -2.46 -2.89
C MET A 290 8.81 -1.89 -1.61
N MET A 291 9.13 -2.74 -0.65
CA MET A 291 9.55 -2.36 0.70
C MET A 291 10.83 -3.12 1.06
N ALA A 292 11.96 -2.71 0.49
CA ALA A 292 13.25 -3.30 0.84
C ALA A 292 13.51 -3.15 2.36
N GLY A 293 13.78 -4.27 3.04
CA GLY A 293 13.97 -4.31 4.50
C GLY A 293 12.71 -4.66 5.31
N TYR A 294 11.52 -4.68 4.69
CA TYR A 294 10.26 -5.06 5.36
C TYR A 294 9.60 -6.30 4.73
N SER A 295 10.38 -7.12 4.03
CA SER A 295 9.89 -8.36 3.39
C SER A 295 9.34 -9.37 4.39
N ASP A 296 9.80 -9.32 5.64
CA ASP A 296 9.52 -10.31 6.68
C ASP A 296 8.31 -9.96 7.57
N LEU A 297 7.51 -8.99 7.14
CA LEU A 297 6.25 -8.69 7.81
C LEU A 297 5.34 -9.93 7.86
N PRO A 298 4.56 -10.10 8.95
CA PRO A 298 3.71 -11.27 9.15
C PRO A 298 2.72 -11.51 8.01
N LYS A 299 2.47 -12.79 7.73
CA LYS A 299 1.42 -13.21 6.78
C LYS A 299 0.12 -13.36 7.55
N ARG A 300 -0.88 -12.54 7.24
CA ARG A 300 -2.18 -12.55 7.95
C ARG A 300 -3.30 -13.30 7.24
N GLY A 301 -3.10 -13.82 6.04
CA GLY A 301 -4.17 -14.44 5.27
C GLY A 301 -5.25 -13.44 4.84
N TYR A 302 -4.83 -12.27 4.35
CA TYR A 302 -5.75 -11.22 3.91
C TYR A 302 -6.72 -11.70 2.82
N GLY A 303 -8.00 -11.45 3.04
CA GLY A 303 -9.07 -11.72 2.12
C GLY A 303 -9.31 -10.59 1.11
N LYS A 304 -10.45 -10.67 0.41
CA LYS A 304 -10.86 -9.66 -0.57
C LYS A 304 -11.11 -8.31 0.11
N GLY A 305 -10.48 -7.25 -0.40
CA GLY A 305 -10.58 -5.89 0.13
C GLY A 305 -9.86 -5.68 1.48
N GLN A 306 -8.93 -6.59 1.83
CA GLN A 306 -8.11 -6.52 3.03
C GLN A 306 -6.63 -6.45 2.64
N GLY A 307 -5.82 -5.76 3.42
CA GLY A 307 -4.39 -5.62 3.18
C GLY A 307 -3.65 -5.03 4.36
#